data_6e94ba6c641497da97fe4da7a585e231
#
_entry.id   6e94ba6c641497da97fe4da7a585e231
#
_cell.length_a   1.000
_cell.length_b   1.000
_cell.length_c   1.000
_cell.angle_alpha   90.00
_cell.angle_beta   90.00
_cell.angle_gamma   90.00
#
_symmetry.space_group_name_H-M   'P 1'
#
loop_
_entity.id
_entity.type
_entity.pdbx_description
1 polymer ?
#
loop_
_entity_poly.entity_id
_entity_poly.type
_entity_poly.pdbx_seq_one_letter_code
_entity_poly.pdbx_strand_id
1 'polypeptide(L)'
;MTQTTVWPIDGGEVKGRTWSLASKVTNPGFALGVGFCKYFVFYDPDWDYSTYGFSSWEKDSHLVDTFLAADNPDLAQFKASDGKLILWHGWSDGPLTPLASVDYFKEVELRDPDVRDYFRLYLLPGVTHYRGGAGPDTVDWLSTMVCWVEHGEPPDRLIARKTNKNGQVTMTRPLYPYPLRAVYKGTGETSKAKNFDLRKK
;
A
#
# COMPACT_ATOMS: atom_id res chain seq x y z
N MET A 1 18.70 6.62 8.66
CA MET A 1 17.47 6.76 9.46
C MET A 1 16.72 5.44 9.37
N THR A 2 16.56 4.74 10.48
CA THR A 2 15.79 3.50 10.55
C THR A 2 14.31 3.88 10.69
N GLN A 3 13.57 3.80 9.60
CA GLN A 3 12.12 4.00 9.64
C GLN A 3 11.50 2.69 10.17
N THR A 4 11.21 2.64 11.45
CA THR A 4 10.42 1.59 12.06
C THR A 4 8.97 1.98 11.92
N THR A 5 8.32 1.58 10.83
CA THR A 5 6.86 1.70 10.71
C THR A 5 6.24 0.59 11.54
N VAL A 6 5.99 0.90 12.80
CA VAL A 6 5.21 0.04 13.69
C VAL A 6 3.77 0.52 13.65
N TRP A 7 2.93 -0.22 12.96
CA TRP A 7 1.50 -0.12 13.12
C TRP A 7 1.05 -1.23 14.06
N PRO A 8 0.45 -0.89 15.23
CA PRO A 8 -0.01 -1.92 16.13
C PRO A 8 -1.12 -2.74 15.48
N ILE A 9 -0.88 -4.01 15.30
CA ILE A 9 -1.93 -4.99 15.08
C ILE A 9 -2.34 -5.44 16.48
N ASP A 10 -3.42 -4.86 17.00
CA ASP A 10 -4.13 -5.35 18.17
C ASP A 10 -3.22 -5.70 19.37
N GLY A 11 -2.37 -4.77 19.78
CA GLY A 11 -1.50 -4.94 20.93
C GLY A 11 -0.27 -5.82 20.70
N GLY A 12 -0.04 -6.29 19.47
CA GLY A 12 1.18 -7.00 19.06
C GLY A 12 2.05 -6.12 18.15
N GLU A 13 3.30 -5.93 18.52
CA GLU A 13 4.29 -5.37 17.62
C GLU A 13 4.60 -6.39 16.53
N VAL A 14 4.25 -6.12 15.28
CA VAL A 14 4.86 -6.82 14.15
C VAL A 14 6.27 -6.28 14.03
N LYS A 15 7.25 -7.06 14.43
CA LYS A 15 8.65 -6.79 14.07
C LYS A 15 8.75 -6.81 12.55
N GLY A 16 8.62 -5.63 11.93
CA GLY A 16 8.92 -5.45 10.53
C GLY A 16 10.33 -5.92 10.27
N ARG A 17 10.58 -6.56 9.13
CA ARG A 17 11.95 -6.76 8.67
C ARG A 17 12.55 -5.38 8.51
N THR A 18 13.52 -5.03 9.35
CA THR A 18 14.36 -3.86 9.15
C THR A 18 15.11 -4.05 7.84
N TRP A 19 14.78 -3.27 6.85
CA TRP A 19 15.59 -3.13 5.65
C TRP A 19 16.83 -2.35 6.05
N SER A 20 17.88 -3.06 6.49
CA SER A 20 19.15 -2.39 6.73
C SER A 20 19.86 -2.23 5.39
N LEU A 21 20.40 -1.05 5.15
CA LEU A 21 21.34 -0.77 4.06
C LEU A 21 22.66 -1.57 4.19
N ALA A 22 22.74 -2.51 5.13
CA ALA A 22 23.97 -3.12 5.60
C ALA A 22 24.57 -4.17 4.65
N SER A 23 23.93 -4.59 3.57
CA SER A 23 24.62 -5.38 2.56
C SER A 23 24.17 -5.03 1.15
N LYS A 24 25.11 -4.59 0.35
CA LYS A 24 24.94 -4.29 -1.09
C LYS A 24 24.42 -5.49 -1.90
N VAL A 25 24.65 -6.70 -1.44
CA VAL A 25 24.41 -7.95 -2.20
C VAL A 25 23.02 -8.55 -1.94
N THR A 26 22.37 -8.22 -0.83
CA THR A 26 21.12 -8.88 -0.40
C THR A 26 19.92 -7.95 -0.28
N ASN A 27 20.10 -6.64 -0.54
CA ASN A 27 19.00 -5.68 -0.51
C ASN A 27 18.44 -5.46 -1.92
N PRO A 28 17.25 -6.00 -2.25
CA PRO A 28 16.65 -5.81 -3.56
C PRO A 28 16.34 -4.34 -3.85
N GLY A 29 16.07 -3.50 -2.84
CA GLY A 29 15.87 -2.08 -3.01
C GLY A 29 17.13 -1.36 -3.51
N PHE A 30 18.31 -1.81 -3.08
CA PHE A 30 19.58 -1.28 -3.60
C PHE A 30 19.74 -1.57 -5.10
N ALA A 31 19.52 -2.81 -5.52
CA ALA A 31 19.66 -3.20 -6.93
C ALA A 31 18.65 -2.46 -7.82
N LEU A 32 17.41 -2.29 -7.36
CA LEU A 32 16.37 -1.56 -8.08
C LEU A 32 16.70 -0.07 -8.17
N GLY A 33 17.11 0.56 -7.07
CA GLY A 33 17.46 2.00 -7.05
C GLY A 33 18.67 2.31 -7.90
N VAL A 34 19.75 1.51 -7.81
CA VAL A 34 20.94 1.69 -8.65
C VAL A 34 20.62 1.43 -10.12
N GLY A 35 19.82 0.40 -10.42
CA GLY A 35 19.37 0.10 -11.78
C GLY A 35 18.52 1.23 -12.36
N PHE A 36 17.60 1.78 -11.56
CA PHE A 36 16.78 2.93 -11.96
C PHE A 36 17.66 4.15 -12.29
N CYS A 37 18.61 4.49 -11.44
CA CYS A 37 19.53 5.60 -11.69
C CYS A 37 20.36 5.38 -12.96
N LYS A 38 20.96 4.20 -13.13
CA LYS A 38 21.79 3.86 -14.29
C LYS A 38 21.04 3.96 -15.62
N TYR A 39 19.86 3.36 -15.67
CA TYR A 39 19.18 3.12 -16.95
C TYR A 39 18.06 4.11 -17.26
N PHE A 40 17.51 4.78 -16.26
CA PHE A 40 16.41 5.72 -16.46
C PHE A 40 16.81 7.18 -16.19
N VAL A 41 17.61 7.44 -15.16
CA VAL A 41 17.97 8.82 -14.80
C VAL A 41 19.20 9.30 -15.55
N PHE A 42 20.31 8.54 -15.51
CA PHE A 42 21.59 8.97 -16.05
C PHE A 42 21.94 8.39 -17.43
N TYR A 43 21.24 7.34 -17.86
CA TYR A 43 21.52 6.62 -19.11
C TYR A 43 22.96 6.13 -19.20
N ASP A 44 23.58 5.80 -18.06
CA ASP A 44 24.96 5.37 -17.92
C ASP A 44 25.04 4.03 -17.16
N PRO A 45 25.30 2.92 -17.86
CA PRO A 45 25.46 1.61 -17.22
C PRO A 45 26.60 1.53 -16.20
N ASP A 46 27.61 2.40 -16.35
CA ASP A 46 28.80 2.44 -15.49
C ASP A 46 28.66 3.45 -14.34
N TRP A 47 27.53 4.18 -14.25
CA TRP A 47 27.27 5.13 -13.19
C TRP A 47 27.53 4.56 -11.80
N ASP A 48 28.33 5.26 -10.99
CA ASP A 48 28.71 4.85 -9.64
C ASP A 48 27.90 5.62 -8.60
N TYR A 49 26.98 4.89 -7.93
CA TYR A 49 26.14 5.44 -6.86
C TYR A 49 26.95 6.01 -5.69
N SER A 50 28.20 5.55 -5.46
CA SER A 50 29.02 5.99 -4.34
C SER A 50 29.50 7.44 -4.47
N THR A 51 29.47 7.97 -5.68
CA THR A 51 29.85 9.35 -5.99
C THR A 51 28.65 10.31 -6.03
N TYR A 52 27.42 9.78 -5.90
CA TYR A 52 26.20 10.56 -6.06
C TYR A 52 25.75 11.26 -4.78
N GLY A 53 25.53 12.58 -4.89
CA GLY A 53 24.91 13.38 -3.83
C GLY A 53 23.44 13.63 -4.12
N PHE A 54 22.55 13.21 -3.23
CA PHE A 54 21.10 13.31 -3.42
C PHE A 54 20.53 14.73 -3.41
N SER A 55 21.35 15.76 -3.21
CA SER A 55 20.91 17.16 -3.25
C SER A 55 20.42 17.64 -4.63
N SER A 56 20.80 16.95 -5.70
CA SER A 56 20.37 17.25 -7.07
C SER A 56 19.23 16.33 -7.57
N TRP A 57 18.71 15.45 -6.69
CA TRP A 57 17.79 14.41 -7.09
C TRP A 57 16.57 14.90 -7.88
N GLU A 58 15.88 15.94 -7.38
CA GLU A 58 14.71 16.51 -8.05
C GLU A 58 15.00 16.97 -9.47
N LYS A 59 16.18 17.60 -9.67
CA LYS A 59 16.60 18.03 -11.00
C LYS A 59 16.96 16.84 -11.89
N ASP A 60 17.67 15.86 -11.36
CA ASP A 60 18.20 14.74 -12.13
C ASP A 60 17.07 13.76 -12.52
N SER A 61 16.07 13.56 -11.65
CA SER A 61 14.92 12.69 -11.91
C SER A 61 13.80 13.35 -12.69
N HIS A 62 13.79 14.67 -12.83
CA HIS A 62 12.67 15.45 -13.39
C HIS A 62 12.14 14.91 -14.71
N LEU A 63 13.01 14.55 -15.65
CA LEU A 63 12.58 14.01 -16.95
C LEU A 63 11.83 12.68 -16.77
N VAL A 64 12.35 11.82 -15.90
CA VAL A 64 11.76 10.49 -15.66
C VAL A 64 10.43 10.62 -14.93
N ASP A 65 10.34 11.53 -13.99
CA ASP A 65 9.12 11.80 -13.23
C ASP A 65 7.96 12.21 -14.15
N THR A 66 8.22 13.00 -15.21
CA THR A 66 7.18 13.48 -16.12
C THR A 66 6.39 12.37 -16.83
N PHE A 67 6.93 11.16 -16.94
CA PHE A 67 6.26 10.05 -17.63
C PHE A 67 6.17 8.75 -16.83
N LEU A 68 6.89 8.61 -15.71
CA LEU A 68 6.80 7.45 -14.83
C LEU A 68 5.99 7.71 -13.55
N ALA A 69 5.91 8.94 -13.08
CA ALA A 69 5.12 9.26 -11.90
C ALA A 69 3.63 9.09 -12.21
N ALA A 70 2.97 8.21 -11.44
CA ALA A 70 1.53 7.94 -11.55
C ALA A 70 0.80 8.55 -10.35
N ASP A 71 1.06 9.83 -10.07
CA ASP A 71 0.64 10.55 -8.88
C ASP A 71 -0.23 11.77 -9.16
N ASN A 72 -0.73 11.92 -10.41
CA ASN A 72 -1.66 13.00 -10.74
C ASN A 72 -2.97 12.85 -9.94
N PRO A 73 -3.28 13.77 -9.02
CA PRO A 73 -4.49 13.69 -8.21
C PRO A 73 -5.76 14.21 -8.94
N ASP A 74 -5.63 14.70 -10.17
CA ASP A 74 -6.78 15.07 -10.98
C ASP A 74 -7.39 13.83 -11.65
N LEU A 75 -8.43 13.30 -11.02
CA LEU A 75 -9.22 12.18 -11.50
C LEU A 75 -10.54 12.58 -12.15
N ALA A 76 -10.72 13.85 -12.54
CA ALA A 76 -12.00 14.36 -13.09
C ALA A 76 -12.46 13.59 -14.34
N GLN A 77 -11.57 13.30 -15.27
CA GLN A 77 -11.88 12.53 -16.47
C GLN A 77 -12.22 11.06 -16.15
N PHE A 78 -11.51 10.47 -15.20
CA PHE A 78 -11.79 9.11 -14.73
C PHE A 78 -13.18 9.02 -14.09
N LYS A 79 -13.52 9.97 -13.21
CA LYS A 79 -14.86 10.09 -12.60
C LYS A 79 -15.94 10.30 -13.64
N ALA A 80 -15.73 11.18 -14.62
CA ALA A 80 -16.68 11.46 -15.70
C ALA A 80 -16.95 10.24 -16.61
N SER A 81 -16.05 9.28 -16.63
CA SER A 81 -16.20 8.01 -17.35
C SER A 81 -16.78 6.88 -16.47
N ASP A 82 -17.40 7.21 -15.35
CA ASP A 82 -17.94 6.26 -14.35
C ASP A 82 -16.91 5.27 -13.81
N GLY A 83 -15.62 5.61 -13.89
CA GLY A 83 -14.52 4.77 -13.41
C GLY A 83 -14.63 4.48 -11.92
N LYS A 84 -14.23 3.26 -11.51
CA LYS A 84 -14.11 2.86 -10.11
C LYS A 84 -12.69 2.43 -9.81
N LEU A 85 -12.13 2.93 -8.71
CA LEU A 85 -10.74 2.69 -8.30
C LEU A 85 -10.68 2.03 -6.92
N ILE A 86 -10.04 0.88 -6.84
CA ILE A 86 -9.61 0.28 -5.58
C ILE A 86 -8.08 0.33 -5.54
N LEU A 87 -7.54 1.13 -4.65
CA LEU A 87 -6.12 1.13 -4.30
C LEU A 87 -5.95 0.39 -2.98
N TRP A 88 -4.97 -0.50 -2.92
CA TRP A 88 -4.63 -1.15 -1.67
C TRP A 88 -3.12 -1.22 -1.46
N HIS A 89 -2.70 -1.17 -0.19
CA HIS A 89 -1.28 -1.17 0.17
C HIS A 89 -1.06 -1.99 1.44
N GLY A 90 -0.02 -2.82 1.45
CA GLY A 90 0.41 -3.52 2.64
C GLY A 90 1.02 -2.54 3.64
N TRP A 91 0.46 -2.46 4.86
CA TRP A 91 0.94 -1.48 5.85
C TRP A 91 2.35 -1.75 6.36
N SER A 92 2.86 -2.95 6.18
CA SER A 92 4.24 -3.35 6.54
C SER A 92 5.17 -3.39 5.32
N ASP A 93 4.85 -2.63 4.26
CA ASP A 93 5.71 -2.49 3.09
C ASP A 93 6.98 -1.73 3.49
N GLY A 94 8.14 -2.39 3.33
CA GLY A 94 9.43 -1.81 3.66
C GLY A 94 10.03 -0.97 2.53
N PRO A 95 9.98 -1.44 1.29
CA PRO A 95 10.49 -0.69 0.13
C PRO A 95 9.68 0.55 -0.23
N LEU A 96 8.34 0.42 -0.26
CA LEU A 96 7.45 1.50 -0.65
C LEU A 96 6.58 1.89 0.55
N THR A 97 6.67 3.14 0.96
CA THR A 97 5.90 3.59 2.12
C THR A 97 4.40 3.64 1.85
N PRO A 98 3.55 2.97 2.65
CA PRO A 98 2.10 3.06 2.49
C PRO A 98 1.56 4.48 2.73
N LEU A 99 2.34 5.35 3.36
CA LEU A 99 1.99 6.76 3.52
C LEU A 99 1.88 7.49 2.18
N ALA A 100 2.66 7.10 1.16
CA ALA A 100 2.54 7.67 -0.18
C ALA A 100 1.14 7.44 -0.76
N SER A 101 0.56 6.24 -0.59
CA SER A 101 -0.82 5.96 -1.01
C SER A 101 -1.85 6.75 -0.20
N VAL A 102 -1.58 6.98 1.08
CA VAL A 102 -2.45 7.82 1.93
C VAL A 102 -2.39 9.28 1.49
N ASP A 103 -1.21 9.79 1.20
CA ASP A 103 -1.04 11.19 0.79
C ASP A 103 -1.65 11.42 -0.58
N TYR A 104 -1.44 10.51 -1.54
CA TYR A 104 -2.13 10.55 -2.83
C TYR A 104 -3.66 10.58 -2.67
N PHE A 105 -4.23 9.69 -1.85
CA PHE A 105 -5.68 9.69 -1.60
C PHE A 105 -6.18 11.03 -1.04
N LYS A 106 -5.43 11.62 -0.09
CA LYS A 106 -5.77 12.94 0.49
C LYS A 106 -5.69 14.06 -0.53
N GLU A 107 -4.72 14.04 -1.42
CA GLU A 107 -4.59 15.04 -2.49
C GLU A 107 -5.78 14.96 -3.47
N VAL A 108 -6.21 13.75 -3.81
CA VAL A 108 -7.45 13.55 -4.59
C VAL A 108 -8.66 14.05 -3.81
N GLU A 109 -8.78 13.73 -2.50
CA GLU A 109 -9.90 14.16 -1.65
C GLU A 109 -9.96 15.70 -1.49
N LEU A 110 -8.81 16.38 -1.46
CA LEU A 110 -8.77 17.84 -1.44
C LEU A 110 -9.30 18.48 -2.74
N ARG A 111 -9.12 17.82 -3.88
CA ARG A 111 -9.61 18.27 -5.18
C ARG A 111 -11.07 17.90 -5.43
N ASP A 112 -11.46 16.71 -4.99
CA ASP A 112 -12.80 16.17 -5.17
C ASP A 112 -13.34 15.62 -3.83
N PRO A 113 -14.17 16.38 -3.11
CA PRO A 113 -14.78 15.93 -1.86
C PRO A 113 -15.63 14.66 -2.00
N ASP A 114 -16.13 14.36 -3.21
CA ASP A 114 -16.93 13.18 -3.50
C ASP A 114 -16.07 11.97 -3.93
N VAL A 115 -14.76 12.02 -3.71
CA VAL A 115 -13.79 10.96 -4.10
C VAL A 115 -14.24 9.57 -3.66
N ARG A 116 -14.93 9.47 -2.54
CA ARG A 116 -15.39 8.19 -1.99
C ARG A 116 -16.50 7.53 -2.79
N ASP A 117 -17.12 8.20 -3.74
CA ASP A 117 -18.13 7.60 -4.61
C ASP A 117 -17.52 6.71 -5.71
N TYR A 118 -16.22 6.91 -5.98
CA TYR A 118 -15.54 6.17 -7.04
C TYR A 118 -14.14 5.65 -6.66
N PHE A 119 -13.55 6.06 -5.54
CA PHE A 119 -12.22 5.64 -5.10
C PHE A 119 -12.24 5.10 -3.66
N ARG A 120 -11.68 3.91 -3.46
CA ARG A 120 -11.48 3.28 -2.15
C ARG A 120 -10.02 2.95 -1.95
N LEU A 121 -9.44 3.42 -0.84
CA LEU A 121 -8.10 3.04 -0.39
C LEU A 121 -8.20 2.05 0.77
N TYR A 122 -7.53 0.90 0.66
CA TYR A 122 -7.42 -0.10 1.72
C TYR A 122 -5.98 -0.25 2.18
N LEU A 123 -5.76 -0.19 3.49
CA LEU A 123 -4.49 -0.45 4.11
C LEU A 123 -4.56 -1.81 4.83
N LEU A 124 -3.66 -2.73 4.45
CA LEU A 124 -3.66 -4.12 4.92
C LEU A 124 -2.65 -4.30 6.05
N PRO A 125 -3.10 -4.35 7.33
CA PRO A 125 -2.20 -4.45 8.48
C PRO A 125 -1.39 -5.74 8.46
N GLY A 126 -0.06 -5.62 8.65
CA GLY A 126 0.86 -6.75 8.70
C GLY A 126 1.15 -7.41 7.37
N VAL A 127 0.66 -6.86 6.27
CA VAL A 127 1.01 -7.30 4.90
C VAL A 127 2.22 -6.51 4.43
N THR A 128 3.18 -7.19 3.80
CA THR A 128 4.36 -6.58 3.17
C THR A 128 3.98 -5.98 1.81
N HIS A 129 4.88 -5.89 0.86
CA HIS A 129 4.69 -5.15 -0.39
C HIS A 129 3.30 -5.40 -1.04
N TYR A 130 3.03 -6.60 -1.52
CA TYR A 130 1.70 -6.96 -2.06
C TYR A 130 1.19 -8.27 -1.49
N ARG A 131 2.02 -9.00 -0.75
CA ARG A 131 1.79 -10.37 -0.29
C ARG A 131 2.74 -10.72 0.86
N GLY A 132 2.34 -11.66 1.71
CA GLY A 132 3.17 -12.12 2.82
C GLY A 132 3.10 -11.21 4.05
N GLY A 133 4.03 -11.42 4.98
CA GLY A 133 3.99 -10.76 6.29
C GLY A 133 3.14 -11.52 7.31
N ALA A 134 2.85 -10.91 8.44
CA ALA A 134 2.07 -11.52 9.52
C ALA A 134 0.55 -11.43 9.30
N GLY A 135 0.10 -10.41 8.57
CA GLY A 135 -1.31 -10.13 8.31
C GLY A 135 -1.94 -11.03 7.24
N PRO A 136 -3.27 -11.03 7.13
CA PRO A 136 -3.99 -11.68 6.05
C PRO A 136 -3.85 -10.89 4.75
N ASP A 137 -3.35 -11.56 3.72
CA ASP A 137 -2.87 -10.96 2.47
C ASP A 137 -3.69 -11.33 1.23
N THR A 138 -4.80 -12.04 1.41
CA THR A 138 -5.66 -12.49 0.31
C THR A 138 -7.04 -11.84 0.43
N VAL A 139 -7.41 -11.07 -0.59
CA VAL A 139 -8.73 -10.44 -0.75
C VAL A 139 -9.24 -10.73 -2.16
N ASP A 140 -10.53 -10.93 -2.32
CA ASP A 140 -11.17 -11.10 -3.63
C ASP A 140 -11.45 -9.73 -4.25
N TRP A 141 -10.39 -9.12 -4.78
CA TRP A 141 -10.47 -7.80 -5.40
C TRP A 141 -11.30 -7.79 -6.67
N LEU A 142 -11.23 -8.87 -7.47
CA LEU A 142 -11.93 -8.92 -8.76
C LEU A 142 -13.44 -8.97 -8.55
N SER A 143 -13.95 -9.92 -7.76
CA SER A 143 -15.39 -9.99 -7.48
C SER A 143 -15.89 -8.72 -6.79
N THR A 144 -15.08 -8.13 -5.92
CA THR A 144 -15.38 -6.84 -5.26
C THR A 144 -15.56 -5.72 -6.30
N MET A 145 -14.66 -5.62 -7.27
CA MET A 145 -14.75 -4.62 -8.34
C MET A 145 -15.96 -4.86 -9.25
N VAL A 146 -16.22 -6.11 -9.63
CA VAL A 146 -17.40 -6.49 -10.43
C VAL A 146 -18.69 -6.08 -9.72
N CYS A 147 -18.84 -6.40 -8.43
CA CYS A 147 -20.01 -5.98 -7.65
C CYS A 147 -20.18 -4.45 -7.65
N TRP A 148 -19.07 -3.73 -7.48
CA TRP A 148 -19.14 -2.28 -7.47
C TRP A 148 -19.54 -1.67 -8.81
N VAL A 149 -18.93 -2.15 -9.90
CA VAL A 149 -19.18 -1.60 -11.26
C VAL A 149 -20.54 -2.04 -11.81
N GLU A 150 -20.88 -3.33 -11.68
CA GLU A 150 -22.06 -3.90 -12.34
C GLU A 150 -23.34 -3.80 -11.50
N HIS A 151 -23.20 -3.80 -10.16
CA HIS A 151 -24.35 -3.78 -9.27
C HIS A 151 -24.47 -2.49 -8.44
N GLY A 152 -23.48 -1.58 -8.56
CA GLY A 152 -23.48 -0.32 -7.80
C GLY A 152 -23.26 -0.52 -6.29
N GLU A 153 -22.66 -1.65 -5.87
CA GLU A 153 -22.40 -1.97 -4.47
C GLU A 153 -20.98 -1.55 -4.07
N PRO A 154 -20.79 -0.38 -3.43
CA PRO A 154 -19.46 0.06 -3.04
C PRO A 154 -18.87 -0.85 -1.95
N PRO A 155 -17.58 -1.16 -2.01
CA PRO A 155 -16.97 -2.10 -1.07
C PRO A 155 -16.65 -1.42 0.28
N ASP A 156 -17.66 -1.19 1.12
CA ASP A 156 -17.48 -0.51 2.41
C ASP A 156 -16.88 -1.43 3.50
N ARG A 157 -16.91 -2.76 3.28
CA ARG A 157 -16.30 -3.74 4.15
C ARG A 157 -15.87 -4.97 3.38
N LEU A 158 -14.59 -5.34 3.50
CA LEU A 158 -14.02 -6.55 2.91
C LEU A 158 -13.50 -7.48 4.00
N ILE A 159 -13.25 -8.74 3.63
CA ILE A 159 -12.60 -9.71 4.52
C ILE A 159 -11.30 -10.19 3.88
N ALA A 160 -10.18 -9.77 4.45
CA ALA A 160 -8.89 -10.35 4.12
C ALA A 160 -8.71 -11.72 4.81
N ARG A 161 -8.06 -12.64 4.13
CA ARG A 161 -7.78 -14.00 4.60
C ARG A 161 -6.30 -14.30 4.53
N LYS A 162 -5.82 -15.14 5.44
CA LYS A 162 -4.52 -15.78 5.38
C LYS A 162 -4.71 -17.27 5.32
N THR A 163 -4.03 -17.91 4.39
CA THR A 163 -4.07 -19.38 4.24
C THR A 163 -2.71 -19.98 4.57
N ASN A 164 -2.72 -21.20 5.08
CA ASN A 164 -1.52 -22.01 5.23
C ASN A 164 -1.17 -22.71 3.90
N LYS A 165 -0.09 -23.47 3.89
CA LYS A 165 0.37 -24.22 2.71
C LYS A 165 -0.64 -25.26 2.18
N ASN A 166 -1.58 -25.67 3.02
CA ASN A 166 -2.65 -26.62 2.67
C ASN A 166 -3.94 -25.93 2.19
N GLY A 167 -3.92 -24.60 1.99
CA GLY A 167 -5.09 -23.84 1.56
C GLY A 167 -6.10 -23.54 2.68
N GLN A 168 -5.85 -23.93 3.92
CA GLN A 168 -6.76 -23.68 5.04
C GLN A 168 -6.63 -22.24 5.52
N VAL A 169 -7.76 -21.58 5.77
CA VAL A 169 -7.80 -20.22 6.32
C VAL A 169 -7.40 -20.24 7.79
N THR A 170 -6.28 -19.60 8.11
CA THR A 170 -5.75 -19.49 9.47
C THR A 170 -6.07 -18.16 10.14
N MET A 171 -6.31 -17.11 9.35
CA MET A 171 -6.66 -15.79 9.86
C MET A 171 -7.65 -15.09 8.93
N THR A 172 -8.54 -14.31 9.51
CA THR A 172 -9.41 -13.38 8.79
C THR A 172 -9.42 -12.02 9.47
N ARG A 173 -9.52 -10.93 8.68
CA ARG A 173 -9.55 -9.56 9.17
C ARG A 173 -10.55 -8.74 8.37
N PRO A 174 -11.42 -7.94 9.00
CA PRO A 174 -12.22 -7.00 8.25
C PRO A 174 -11.32 -5.84 7.81
N LEU A 175 -11.48 -5.43 6.57
CA LEU A 175 -10.88 -4.23 6.00
C LEU A 175 -11.99 -3.21 5.76
N TYR A 176 -11.67 -1.97 6.05
CA TYR A 176 -12.54 -0.82 5.78
C TYR A 176 -11.78 0.22 4.96
N PRO A 177 -12.46 0.98 4.11
CA PRO A 177 -11.81 2.05 3.35
C PRO A 177 -11.20 3.10 4.28
N TYR A 178 -10.02 3.59 3.94
CA TYR A 178 -9.40 4.71 4.65
C TYR A 178 -10.35 5.91 4.73
N PRO A 179 -10.44 6.64 5.86
CA PRO A 179 -9.65 6.54 7.08
C PRO A 179 -10.22 5.58 8.16
N LEU A 180 -11.23 4.80 7.81
CA LEU A 180 -11.85 3.84 8.72
C LEU A 180 -10.88 2.69 9.01
N ARG A 181 -11.01 2.07 10.18
CA ARG A 181 -10.16 0.93 10.57
C ARG A 181 -10.88 -0.10 11.41
N ALA A 182 -10.42 -1.33 11.33
CA ALA A 182 -10.83 -2.39 12.23
C ALA A 182 -10.10 -2.27 13.58
N VAL A 183 -10.83 -2.41 14.68
CA VAL A 183 -10.29 -2.42 16.04
C VAL A 183 -10.76 -3.68 16.75
N TYR A 184 -9.81 -4.37 17.39
CA TYR A 184 -10.11 -5.55 18.17
C TYR A 184 -11.02 -5.23 19.37
N LYS A 185 -12.01 -6.08 19.60
CA LYS A 185 -13.01 -5.91 20.67
C LYS A 185 -12.47 -6.16 22.09
N GLY A 186 -11.25 -6.71 22.20
CA GLY A 186 -10.64 -7.09 23.47
C GLY A 186 -11.03 -8.49 23.95
N THR A 187 -11.90 -9.21 23.21
CA THR A 187 -12.36 -10.55 23.55
C THR A 187 -12.39 -11.48 22.35
N GLY A 188 -12.11 -12.76 22.56
CA GLY A 188 -12.05 -13.78 21.51
C GLY A 188 -10.69 -13.86 20.83
N GLU A 189 -10.58 -14.65 19.76
CA GLU A 189 -9.34 -14.86 19.03
C GLU A 189 -9.08 -13.68 18.06
N THR A 190 -7.87 -13.11 18.09
CA THR A 190 -7.43 -12.07 17.16
C THR A 190 -7.31 -12.56 15.70
N SER A 191 -7.32 -13.86 15.49
CA SER A 191 -7.34 -14.47 14.16
C SER A 191 -8.70 -14.45 13.46
N LYS A 192 -9.77 -14.01 14.12
CA LYS A 192 -11.15 -14.06 13.60
C LYS A 192 -11.71 -12.67 13.36
N ALA A 193 -12.15 -12.38 12.13
CA ALA A 193 -12.71 -11.10 11.72
C ALA A 193 -13.92 -10.64 12.58
N LYS A 194 -14.73 -11.59 13.10
CA LYS A 194 -15.90 -11.29 13.94
C LYS A 194 -15.56 -10.61 15.28
N ASN A 195 -14.29 -10.68 15.70
CA ASN A 195 -13.81 -10.10 16.95
C ASN A 195 -13.24 -8.68 16.76
N PHE A 196 -13.57 -8.05 15.65
CA PHE A 196 -13.19 -6.67 15.33
C PHE A 196 -14.41 -5.84 15.02
N ASP A 197 -14.38 -4.59 15.47
CA ASP A 197 -15.38 -3.57 15.16
C ASP A 197 -14.80 -2.48 14.25
N LEU A 198 -15.69 -1.78 13.54
CA LEU A 198 -15.36 -0.58 12.84
C LEU A 198 -15.09 0.55 13.83
N ARG A 199 -13.97 1.25 13.69
CA ARG A 199 -13.73 2.52 14.38
C ARG A 199 -13.67 3.66 13.36
N LYS A 200 -14.53 4.64 13.56
CA LYS A 200 -14.40 5.95 12.94
C LYS A 200 -13.29 6.71 13.68
N LYS A 201 -12.54 7.50 12.96
CA LYS A 201 -11.47 8.33 13.51
C LYS A 201 -12.05 9.41 14.43
#